data_cb0232d77d5f2343db31f8d5481b0b2d
#
_entry.id   cb0232d77d5f2343db31f8d5481b0b2d
#
_cell.length_a   1.000
_cell.length_b   1.000
_cell.length_c   1.000
_cell.angle_alpha   90.00
_cell.angle_beta   90.00
_cell.angle_gamma   90.00
#
_symmetry.space_group_name_H-M   'P 1'
#
loop_
_entity.id
_entity.type
_entity.pdbx_description
1 polymer ?
#
loop_
_entity_poly.entity_id
_entity_poly.type
_entity_poly.pdbx_seq_one_letter_code
_entity_poly.pdbx_strand_id
1 'polypeptide(L)'
;MLKYLAKRIGRSILTLFIIVTLVFCLLRLMPVEGYFANYEKMTEAQIQAGLQSMGLLDPLPVQIGRFWVNTLHGDLGVSHIYKVNASVTGILAKKLPISIQMGVYAMLLSLVIGIPMGLFMGRFKSRWPDKIGTAIIVLIQAVPAAVYYQIGRAHV
;
A
#
# COMPACT_ATOMS: atom_id res chain seq x y z
N MET A 1 -26.66 0.89 -18.08
CA MET A 1 -25.99 0.72 -16.77
C MET A 1 -24.82 -0.25 -16.89
N LEU A 2 -25.01 -1.52 -17.34
CA LEU A 2 -23.96 -2.53 -17.42
C LEU A 2 -22.77 -2.11 -18.30
N LYS A 3 -23.03 -1.55 -19.46
CA LYS A 3 -22.00 -1.06 -20.41
C LYS A 3 -21.12 0.05 -19.84
N TYR A 4 -21.73 0.94 -19.04
CA TYR A 4 -20.99 1.99 -18.32
C TYR A 4 -20.09 1.40 -17.23
N LEU A 5 -20.62 0.45 -16.44
CA LEU A 5 -19.88 -0.21 -15.37
C LEU A 5 -18.70 -1.02 -15.94
N ALA A 6 -18.94 -1.81 -17.00
CA ALA A 6 -17.87 -2.55 -17.68
C ALA A 6 -16.74 -1.65 -18.20
N LYS A 7 -17.10 -0.51 -18.83
CA LYS A 7 -16.13 0.48 -19.30
C LYS A 7 -15.33 1.11 -18.14
N ARG A 8 -15.98 1.35 -17.00
CA ARG A 8 -15.33 1.91 -15.80
C ARG A 8 -14.35 0.90 -15.19
N ILE A 9 -14.77 -0.35 -15.03
CA ILE A 9 -13.93 -1.43 -14.53
C ILE A 9 -12.73 -1.65 -15.47
N GLY A 10 -12.95 -1.72 -16.78
CA GLY A 10 -11.88 -1.88 -17.75
C GLY A 10 -10.82 -0.77 -17.68
N ARG A 11 -11.25 0.49 -17.53
CA ARG A 11 -10.31 1.60 -17.32
C ARG A 11 -9.53 1.47 -16.01
N SER A 12 -10.20 1.06 -14.92
CA SER A 12 -9.54 0.88 -13.63
C SER A 12 -8.51 -0.23 -13.68
N ILE A 13 -8.81 -1.35 -14.34
CA ILE A 13 -7.85 -2.45 -14.55
C ILE A 13 -6.66 -1.98 -15.39
N LEU A 14 -6.91 -1.25 -16.48
CA LEU A 14 -5.85 -0.71 -17.32
C LEU A 14 -4.94 0.25 -16.54
N THR A 15 -5.53 1.15 -15.75
CA THR A 15 -4.77 2.07 -14.91
C THR A 15 -3.93 1.32 -13.88
N LEU A 16 -4.50 0.30 -13.21
CA LEU A 16 -3.79 -0.55 -12.27
C LEU A 16 -2.62 -1.27 -12.96
N PHE A 17 -2.85 -1.83 -14.14
CA PHE A 17 -1.82 -2.51 -14.93
C PHE A 17 -0.64 -1.57 -15.23
N ILE A 18 -0.93 -0.35 -15.68
CA ILE A 18 0.09 0.65 -16.00
C ILE A 18 0.87 1.04 -14.73
N ILE A 19 0.18 1.34 -13.64
CA ILE A 19 0.83 1.76 -12.39
C ILE A 19 1.72 0.65 -11.84
N VAL A 20 1.25 -0.58 -11.78
CA VAL A 20 2.01 -1.72 -11.25
C VAL A 20 3.24 -1.99 -12.13
N THR A 21 3.10 -1.94 -13.46
CA THR A 21 4.23 -2.09 -14.40
C THR A 21 5.25 -0.97 -14.22
N LEU A 22 4.79 0.28 -14.05
CA LEU A 22 5.66 1.43 -13.81
C LEU A 22 6.45 1.26 -12.50
N VAL A 23 5.78 0.90 -11.41
CA VAL A 23 6.42 0.63 -10.11
C VAL A 23 7.42 -0.51 -10.23
N PHE A 24 7.07 -1.59 -10.95
CA PHE A 24 7.99 -2.69 -11.22
C PHE A 24 9.25 -2.20 -11.94
N CYS A 25 9.11 -1.39 -12.99
CA CYS A 25 10.24 -0.82 -13.72
C CYS A 25 11.11 0.09 -12.82
N LEU A 26 10.47 0.94 -12.00
CA LEU A 26 11.20 1.81 -11.07
C LEU A 26 12.01 1.01 -10.05
N LEU A 27 11.44 -0.08 -9.53
CA LEU A 27 12.16 -0.97 -8.62
C LEU A 27 13.38 -1.62 -9.28
N ARG A 28 13.36 -1.84 -10.61
CA ARG A 28 14.50 -2.39 -11.37
C ARG A 28 15.64 -1.38 -11.58
N LEU A 29 15.38 -0.10 -11.37
CA LEU A 29 16.42 0.95 -11.38
C LEU A 29 17.15 1.07 -10.03
N MET A 30 16.72 0.33 -9.03
CA MET A 30 17.35 0.34 -7.71
C MET A 30 18.77 -0.22 -7.79
N PRO A 31 19.74 0.34 -7.05
CA PRO A 31 21.09 -0.19 -6.98
C PRO A 31 21.10 -1.61 -6.39
N VAL A 32 22.11 -2.40 -6.72
CA VAL A 32 22.20 -3.83 -6.39
C VAL A 32 22.10 -4.09 -4.90
N GLU A 33 22.62 -3.18 -4.07
CA GLU A 33 22.58 -3.22 -2.62
C GLU A 33 21.15 -3.30 -2.08
N GLY A 34 20.21 -2.68 -2.76
CA GLY A 34 18.79 -2.64 -2.37
C GLY A 34 18.05 -3.97 -2.50
N TYR A 35 18.62 -4.95 -3.19
CA TYR A 35 18.01 -6.28 -3.35
C TYR A 35 18.39 -7.29 -2.26
N PHE A 36 19.42 -7.00 -1.46
CA PHE A 36 19.95 -7.93 -0.47
C PHE A 36 19.94 -7.32 0.93
N ALA A 37 19.38 -8.04 1.89
CA ALA A 37 19.35 -7.60 3.29
C ALA A 37 20.75 -7.53 3.95
N ASN A 38 21.71 -8.32 3.46
CA ASN A 38 23.06 -8.46 4.01
C ASN A 38 24.14 -8.23 2.95
N TYR A 39 23.95 -7.29 2.05
CA TYR A 39 24.84 -7.02 0.91
C TYR A 39 26.32 -6.92 1.30
N GLU A 40 26.64 -6.18 2.37
CA GLU A 40 28.01 -5.95 2.84
C GLU A 40 28.76 -7.24 3.28
N LYS A 41 28.03 -8.31 3.56
CA LYS A 41 28.59 -9.59 4.00
C LYS A 41 28.64 -10.64 2.90
N MET A 42 28.19 -10.29 1.69
CA MET A 42 28.13 -11.22 0.55
C MET A 42 29.36 -11.11 -0.32
N THR A 43 29.83 -12.24 -0.84
CA THR A 43 30.86 -12.29 -1.87
C THR A 43 30.25 -11.94 -3.24
N GLU A 44 31.08 -11.48 -4.19
CA GLU A 44 30.62 -11.18 -5.55
C GLU A 44 29.94 -12.37 -6.22
N ALA A 45 30.45 -13.59 -5.99
CA ALA A 45 29.82 -14.81 -6.51
C ALA A 45 28.41 -15.04 -5.93
N GLN A 46 28.21 -14.75 -4.65
CA GLN A 46 26.89 -14.85 -4.01
C GLN A 46 25.92 -13.78 -4.53
N ILE A 47 26.41 -12.58 -4.76
CA ILE A 47 25.62 -11.49 -5.35
C ILE A 47 25.18 -11.87 -6.76
N GLN A 48 26.09 -12.33 -7.61
CA GLN A 48 25.78 -12.76 -8.98
C GLN A 48 24.77 -13.92 -9.01
N ALA A 49 24.97 -14.94 -8.18
CA ALA A 49 24.03 -16.05 -8.05
C ALA A 49 22.65 -15.58 -7.57
N GLY A 50 22.62 -14.63 -6.64
CA GLY A 50 21.39 -14.02 -6.16
C GLY A 50 20.65 -13.25 -7.27
N LEU A 51 21.33 -12.39 -8.00
CA LEU A 51 20.77 -11.63 -9.13
C LEU A 51 20.23 -12.57 -10.22
N GLN A 52 20.95 -13.64 -10.51
CA GLN A 52 20.51 -14.65 -11.48
C GLN A 52 19.25 -15.38 -10.99
N SER A 53 19.21 -15.79 -9.73
CA SER A 53 18.04 -16.48 -9.15
C SER A 53 16.79 -15.61 -9.13
N MET A 54 16.94 -14.28 -8.97
CA MET A 54 15.86 -13.30 -9.04
C MET A 54 15.47 -12.93 -10.48
N GLY A 55 16.21 -13.41 -11.49
CA GLY A 55 16.01 -13.06 -12.90
C GLY A 55 16.33 -11.60 -13.21
N LEU A 56 17.19 -10.95 -12.41
CA LEU A 56 17.57 -9.54 -12.58
C LEU A 56 18.56 -9.33 -13.72
N LEU A 57 19.23 -10.41 -14.16
CA LEU A 57 20.15 -10.38 -15.30
C LEU A 57 19.43 -10.52 -16.65
N ASP A 58 18.14 -10.87 -16.66
CA ASP A 58 17.36 -10.97 -17.89
C ASP A 58 17.02 -9.58 -18.46
N PRO A 59 16.77 -9.45 -19.77
CA PRO A 59 16.27 -8.20 -20.34
C PRO A 59 14.94 -7.75 -19.69
N LEU A 60 14.77 -6.43 -19.48
CA LEU A 60 13.61 -5.86 -18.79
C LEU A 60 12.25 -6.34 -19.35
N PRO A 61 12.02 -6.45 -20.67
CA PRO A 61 10.75 -6.97 -21.21
C PRO A 61 10.44 -8.40 -20.75
N VAL A 62 11.47 -9.25 -20.65
CA VAL A 62 11.32 -10.64 -20.18
C VAL A 62 10.94 -10.67 -18.70
N GLN A 63 11.56 -9.81 -17.89
CA GLN A 63 11.23 -9.66 -16.47
C GLN A 63 9.78 -9.22 -16.27
N ILE A 64 9.31 -8.22 -17.03
CA ILE A 64 7.92 -7.73 -16.99
C ILE A 64 6.95 -8.85 -17.39
N GLY A 65 7.25 -9.58 -18.48
CA GLY A 65 6.41 -10.69 -18.93
C GLY A 65 6.29 -11.78 -17.86
N ARG A 66 7.41 -12.21 -17.29
CA ARG A 66 7.44 -13.20 -16.20
C ARG A 66 6.68 -12.73 -14.96
N PHE A 67 6.85 -11.47 -14.58
CA PHE A 67 6.12 -10.87 -13.46
C PHE A 67 4.60 -10.95 -13.65
N TRP A 68 4.09 -10.58 -14.82
CA TRP A 68 2.65 -10.62 -15.08
C TRP A 68 2.11 -12.03 -15.18
N VAL A 69 2.84 -12.94 -15.82
CA VAL A 69 2.45 -14.36 -15.88
C VAL A 69 2.35 -14.95 -14.48
N ASN A 70 3.34 -14.77 -13.64
CA ASN A 70 3.34 -15.26 -12.26
C ASN A 70 2.23 -14.61 -11.43
N THR A 71 2.06 -13.30 -11.55
CA THR A 71 1.00 -12.56 -10.84
C THR A 71 -0.40 -13.07 -11.20
N LEU A 72 -0.66 -13.37 -12.47
CA LEU A 72 -1.94 -13.93 -12.93
C LEU A 72 -2.19 -15.35 -12.41
N HIS A 73 -1.13 -16.11 -12.12
CA HIS A 73 -1.23 -17.42 -11.47
C HIS A 73 -1.27 -17.33 -9.93
N GLY A 74 -1.29 -16.11 -9.37
CA GLY A 74 -1.31 -15.90 -7.91
C GLY A 74 0.04 -16.03 -7.23
N ASP A 75 1.12 -16.18 -7.99
CA ASP A 75 2.48 -16.19 -7.47
C ASP A 75 3.09 -14.78 -7.52
N LEU A 76 3.23 -14.16 -6.36
CA LEU A 76 3.86 -12.85 -6.19
C LEU A 76 5.36 -12.96 -5.86
N GLY A 77 5.92 -14.16 -5.98
CA GLY A 77 7.32 -14.42 -5.66
C GLY A 77 7.62 -14.50 -4.17
N VAL A 78 8.90 -14.36 -3.85
CA VAL A 78 9.41 -14.43 -2.48
C VAL A 78 10.00 -13.10 -2.04
N SER A 79 9.96 -12.84 -0.73
CA SER A 79 10.57 -11.67 -0.14
C SER A 79 12.06 -11.89 0.08
N HIS A 80 12.89 -10.96 -0.37
CA HIS A 80 14.34 -11.00 -0.21
C HIS A 80 14.84 -10.13 0.94
N ILE A 81 14.03 -9.18 1.43
CA ILE A 81 14.43 -8.21 2.46
C ILE A 81 13.68 -8.43 3.77
N TYR A 82 12.34 -8.40 3.74
CA TYR A 82 11.53 -8.44 4.98
C TYR A 82 11.60 -9.79 5.71
N LYS A 83 11.41 -10.89 4.99
CA LYS A 83 11.60 -12.27 5.44
C LYS A 83 12.18 -13.05 4.29
N VAL A 84 13.46 -13.31 4.35
CA VAL A 84 14.18 -14.00 3.26
C VAL A 84 13.51 -15.34 2.95
N ASN A 85 13.25 -15.57 1.65
CA ASN A 85 12.61 -16.78 1.11
C ASN A 85 11.16 -17.03 1.56
N ALA A 86 10.51 -16.06 2.24
CA ALA A 86 9.08 -16.18 2.55
C ALA A 86 8.22 -15.77 1.35
N SER A 87 7.19 -16.55 1.03
CA SER A 87 6.23 -16.22 -0.02
C SER A 87 5.54 -14.89 0.27
N VAL A 88 5.55 -13.97 -0.71
CA VAL A 88 4.85 -12.69 -0.62
C VAL A 88 3.34 -12.89 -0.44
N THR A 89 2.76 -13.85 -1.15
CA THR A 89 1.34 -14.25 -1.00
C THR A 89 1.03 -14.66 0.44
N GLY A 90 1.90 -15.46 1.06
CA GLY A 90 1.75 -15.88 2.46
C GLY A 90 1.88 -14.72 3.47
N ILE A 91 2.75 -13.76 3.19
CA ILE A 91 2.88 -12.54 4.00
C ILE A 91 1.61 -11.70 3.90
N LEU A 92 1.10 -11.49 2.68
CA LEU A 92 -0.12 -10.73 2.43
C LEU A 92 -1.34 -11.40 3.06
N ALA A 93 -1.48 -12.72 2.92
CA ALA A 93 -2.59 -13.48 3.50
C ALA A 93 -2.69 -13.33 5.04
N LYS A 94 -1.55 -13.12 5.70
CA LYS A 94 -1.51 -12.88 7.15
C LYS A 94 -1.74 -11.41 7.53
N LYS A 95 -1.30 -10.47 6.72
CA LYS A 95 -1.36 -9.03 7.05
C LYS A 95 -2.64 -8.34 6.57
N LEU A 96 -3.13 -8.70 5.37
CA LEU A 96 -4.33 -8.11 4.79
C LEU A 96 -5.58 -8.24 5.66
N PRO A 97 -5.92 -9.40 6.23
CA PRO A 97 -7.12 -9.52 7.06
C PRO A 97 -7.10 -8.56 8.25
N ILE A 98 -5.94 -8.40 8.90
CA ILE A 98 -5.78 -7.49 10.03
C ILE A 98 -5.99 -6.04 9.58
N SER A 99 -5.36 -5.65 8.46
CA SER A 99 -5.50 -4.30 7.92
C SER A 99 -6.94 -3.99 7.48
N ILE A 100 -7.62 -4.96 6.84
CA ILE A 100 -9.03 -4.84 6.45
C ILE A 100 -9.91 -4.69 7.68
N GLN A 101 -9.72 -5.52 8.70
CA GLN A 101 -10.49 -5.47 9.93
C GLN A 101 -10.34 -4.12 10.63
N MET A 102 -9.11 -3.62 10.76
CA MET A 102 -8.84 -2.29 11.31
C MET A 102 -9.48 -1.18 10.49
N GLY A 103 -9.39 -1.28 9.15
CA GLY A 103 -10.02 -0.31 8.24
C GLY A 103 -11.56 -0.29 8.37
N VAL A 104 -12.18 -1.47 8.48
CA VAL A 104 -13.63 -1.59 8.68
C VAL A 104 -14.03 -0.96 10.03
N TYR A 105 -13.30 -1.25 11.10
CA TYR A 105 -13.60 -0.63 12.41
C TYR A 105 -13.45 0.89 12.38
N ALA A 106 -12.38 1.40 11.78
CA ALA A 106 -12.17 2.83 11.63
C ALA A 106 -13.29 3.50 10.81
N MET A 107 -13.71 2.85 9.71
CA MET A 107 -14.81 3.34 8.87
C MET A 107 -16.14 3.36 9.63
N LEU A 108 -16.49 2.27 10.33
CA LEU A 108 -17.72 2.21 11.12
C LEU A 108 -17.74 3.28 12.22
N LEU A 109 -16.63 3.44 12.95
CA LEU A 109 -16.50 4.47 13.97
C LEU A 109 -16.66 5.86 13.39
N SER A 110 -16.03 6.12 12.24
CA SER A 110 -16.13 7.39 11.52
C SER A 110 -17.58 7.69 11.08
N LEU A 111 -18.32 6.69 10.61
CA LEU A 111 -19.72 6.85 10.22
C LEU A 111 -20.63 7.11 11.44
N VAL A 112 -20.44 6.33 12.50
CA VAL A 112 -21.27 6.43 13.73
C VAL A 112 -21.08 7.78 14.43
N ILE A 113 -19.90 8.35 14.39
CA ILE A 113 -19.61 9.65 15.01
C ILE A 113 -19.83 10.78 14.00
N GLY A 114 -19.32 10.63 12.79
CA GLY A 114 -19.29 11.69 11.79
C GLY A 114 -20.66 12.07 11.25
N ILE A 115 -21.54 11.09 11.00
CA ILE A 115 -22.88 11.39 10.47
C ILE A 115 -23.73 12.16 11.49
N PRO A 116 -23.90 11.72 12.76
CA PRO A 116 -24.67 12.48 13.73
C PRO A 116 -24.08 13.86 14.01
N MET A 117 -22.75 13.94 14.10
CA MET A 117 -22.05 15.21 14.32
C MET A 117 -22.26 16.18 13.16
N GLY A 118 -22.14 15.68 11.91
CA GLY A 118 -22.38 16.49 10.71
C GLY A 118 -23.83 16.98 10.60
N LEU A 119 -24.81 16.10 10.92
CA LEU A 119 -26.22 16.48 10.94
C LEU A 119 -26.52 17.51 12.04
N PHE A 120 -25.92 17.35 13.22
CA PHE A 120 -26.06 18.30 14.33
C PHE A 120 -25.49 19.67 13.96
N MET A 121 -24.28 19.72 13.42
CA MET A 121 -23.66 20.96 12.94
C MET A 121 -24.49 21.61 11.82
N GLY A 122 -24.99 20.83 10.86
CA GLY A 122 -25.85 21.32 9.78
C GLY A 122 -27.14 21.91 10.28
N ARG A 123 -27.77 21.32 11.32
CA ARG A 123 -28.98 21.88 11.95
C ARG A 123 -28.73 23.23 12.61
N PHE A 124 -27.56 23.44 13.19
CA PHE A 124 -27.17 24.67 13.88
C PHE A 124 -26.19 25.51 13.04
N LYS A 125 -26.31 25.46 11.72
CA LYS A 125 -25.48 26.21 10.78
C LYS A 125 -25.26 27.67 11.20
N SER A 126 -24.03 28.13 11.16
CA SER A 126 -23.59 29.50 11.54
C SER A 126 -23.77 29.84 13.03
N ARG A 127 -24.29 28.91 13.85
CA ARG A 127 -24.41 29.08 15.29
C ARG A 127 -23.18 28.54 16.02
N TRP A 128 -23.18 28.71 17.32
CA TRP A 128 -22.09 28.31 18.20
C TRP A 128 -21.66 26.83 18.06
N PRO A 129 -22.56 25.82 17.98
CA PRO A 129 -22.14 24.42 17.81
C PRO A 129 -21.43 24.16 16.48
N ASP A 130 -21.86 24.77 15.39
CA ASP A 130 -21.24 24.67 14.07
C ASP A 130 -19.82 25.25 14.05
N LYS A 131 -19.63 26.43 14.65
CA LYS A 131 -18.33 27.08 14.75
C LYS A 131 -17.31 26.25 15.54
N ILE A 132 -17.72 25.68 16.67
CA ILE A 132 -16.85 24.83 17.48
C ILE A 132 -16.54 23.52 16.75
N GLY A 133 -17.54 22.83 16.21
CA GLY A 133 -17.33 21.62 15.46
C GLY A 133 -16.36 21.82 14.29
N THR A 134 -16.54 22.90 13.52
CA THR A 134 -15.63 23.26 12.43
C THR A 134 -14.22 23.54 12.95
N ALA A 135 -14.06 24.28 14.05
CA ALA A 135 -12.76 24.57 14.63
C ALA A 135 -12.04 23.29 15.06
N ILE A 136 -12.75 22.34 15.68
CA ILE A 136 -12.18 21.03 16.08
C ILE A 136 -11.73 20.23 14.84
N ILE A 137 -12.56 20.16 13.80
CA ILE A 137 -12.22 19.45 12.56
C ILE A 137 -10.97 20.05 11.91
N VAL A 138 -10.92 21.38 11.80
CA VAL A 138 -9.75 22.09 11.24
C VAL A 138 -8.49 21.82 12.08
N LEU A 139 -8.60 21.85 13.41
CA LEU A 139 -7.49 21.57 14.31
C LEU A 139 -6.96 20.13 14.11
N ILE A 140 -7.85 19.14 14.03
CA ILE A 140 -7.48 17.75 13.81
C ILE A 140 -6.84 17.56 12.43
N GLN A 141 -7.33 18.22 11.40
CA GLN A 141 -6.77 18.14 10.05
C GLN A 141 -5.45 18.92 9.89
N ALA A 142 -5.25 19.97 10.69
CA ALA A 142 -4.02 20.76 10.65
C ALA A 142 -2.80 19.98 11.17
N VAL A 143 -3.01 18.97 12.02
CA VAL A 143 -1.92 18.14 12.56
C VAL A 143 -1.65 16.98 11.59
N PRO A 144 -0.43 16.88 11.01
CA PRO A 144 -0.08 15.76 10.13
C PRO A 144 -0.26 14.43 10.85
N ALA A 145 -0.84 13.43 10.15
CA ALA A 145 -1.05 12.08 10.72
C ALA A 145 0.23 11.45 11.31
N ALA A 146 1.40 11.78 10.75
CA ALA A 146 2.69 11.32 11.25
C ALA A 146 2.96 11.70 12.71
N VAL A 147 2.47 12.87 13.17
CA VAL A 147 2.64 13.32 14.55
C VAL A 147 1.83 12.43 15.52
N TYR A 148 0.62 12.06 15.16
CA TYR A 148 -0.20 11.14 15.96
C TYR A 148 0.46 9.77 16.11
N TYR A 149 1.12 9.26 15.05
CA TYR A 149 1.84 7.98 15.09
C TYR A 149 3.07 8.05 16.00
N GLN A 150 3.78 9.17 16.04
CA GLN A 150 4.95 9.35 16.92
C GLN A 150 4.55 9.41 18.39
N ILE A 151 3.46 10.12 18.73
CA ILE A 151 2.96 10.21 20.09
C ILE A 151 2.51 8.81 20.58
N GLY A 152 1.81 8.03 19.74
CA GLY A 152 1.40 6.67 20.09
C GLY A 152 2.57 5.70 20.32
N ARG A 153 3.72 5.90 19.64
CA ARG A 153 4.93 5.08 19.84
C ARG A 153 5.72 5.43 21.11
N ALA A 154 5.62 6.63 21.58
CA ALA A 154 6.36 7.08 22.79
C ALA A 154 5.80 6.46 24.08
N HIS A 155 4.65 5.82 24.05
CA HIS A 155 3.96 5.22 25.21
C HIS A 155 3.90 3.67 25.17
N VAL A 156 4.62 3.01 24.24
CA VAL A 156 4.77 1.57 24.14
C VAL A 156 6.25 1.21 24.23
#